data_12777fb4f573accd0e04a383d93cce7b
#
_entry.id   12777fb4f573accd0e04a383d93cce7b
#
_cell.length_a   1.000
_cell.length_b   1.000
_cell.length_c   1.000
_cell.angle_alpha   90.00
_cell.angle_beta   90.00
_cell.angle_gamma   90.00
#
_symmetry.space_group_name_H-M   'P 1'
#
loop_
_entity.id
_entity.type
_entity.pdbx_description
1 polymer ?
#
loop_
_entity_poly.entity_id
_entity_poly.type
_entity_poly.pdbx_seq_one_letter_code
_entity_poly.pdbx_strand_id
1 'polypeptide(L)'
;MDIFCRIANKEIKTDLLYEDDLVMAFNDIHPLAPVHVLIIPKEHIESIADLEDEDEKLMGRMIMAAKKIAEDLKIDSSGYKLLFRVKENGGQEVPHIHLHLIGGARLSENIKPIN
;
A
#
# COMPACT_ATOMS: atom_id res chain seq x y z
N MET A 1 15.16 -6.90 -9.18
CA MET A 1 14.67 -5.83 -8.28
C MET A 1 13.41 -5.22 -8.87
N ASP A 2 12.33 -5.19 -8.12
CA ASP A 2 11.06 -4.66 -8.60
C ASP A 2 11.02 -3.13 -8.56
N ILE A 3 9.96 -2.56 -9.14
CA ILE A 3 9.83 -1.11 -9.23
C ILE A 3 9.74 -0.44 -7.85
N PHE A 4 9.15 -1.12 -6.86
CA PHE A 4 9.03 -0.55 -5.51
C PHE A 4 10.38 -0.54 -4.80
N CYS A 5 11.23 -1.56 -5.03
CA CYS A 5 12.62 -1.53 -4.55
C CYS A 5 13.37 -0.32 -5.11
N ARG A 6 13.16 -0.02 -6.37
CA ARG A 6 13.82 1.13 -7.02
C ARG A 6 13.34 2.46 -6.44
N ILE A 7 12.05 2.55 -6.13
CA ILE A 7 11.50 3.74 -5.48
C ILE A 7 12.07 3.86 -4.06
N ALA A 8 12.10 2.76 -3.31
CA ALA A 8 12.62 2.75 -1.94
C ALA A 8 14.11 3.14 -1.90
N ASN A 9 14.87 2.73 -2.90
CA ASN A 9 16.30 3.03 -3.01
C ASN A 9 16.58 4.40 -3.66
N LYS A 10 15.52 5.16 -3.97
CA LYS A 10 15.63 6.49 -4.60
C LYS A 10 16.25 6.45 -6.00
N GLU A 11 16.17 5.31 -6.67
CA GLU A 11 16.62 5.17 -8.06
C GLU A 11 15.60 5.76 -9.05
N ILE A 12 14.33 5.77 -8.66
CA ILE A 12 13.24 6.38 -9.43
C ILE A 12 12.70 7.53 -8.60
N LYS A 13 12.69 8.72 -9.18
CA LYS A 13 12.14 9.88 -8.50
C LYS A 13 10.62 9.75 -8.43
N THR A 14 10.06 9.85 -7.23
CA THR A 14 8.63 9.72 -6.99
C THR A 14 8.21 10.74 -5.95
N ASP A 15 7.07 11.37 -6.17
CA ASP A 15 6.52 12.30 -5.18
C ASP A 15 5.97 11.50 -4.00
N LEU A 16 6.58 11.68 -2.84
CA LEU A 16 6.21 10.93 -1.64
C LEU A 16 5.19 11.69 -0.82
N LEU A 17 4.13 10.98 -0.40
CA LEU A 17 3.14 11.52 0.53
C LEU A 17 3.56 11.28 1.98
N TYR A 18 4.43 10.32 2.21
CA TYR A 18 4.89 9.95 3.54
C TYR A 18 6.19 9.16 3.42
N GLU A 19 7.08 9.36 4.36
CA GLU A 19 8.30 8.56 4.47
C GLU A 19 8.81 8.58 5.89
N ASP A 20 9.23 7.41 6.39
CA ASP A 20 9.98 7.30 7.63
C ASP A 20 11.09 6.26 7.45
N ASP A 21 11.68 5.78 8.54
CA ASP A 21 12.78 4.82 8.48
C ASP A 21 12.36 3.45 7.95
N LEU A 22 11.09 3.11 8.00
CA LEU A 22 10.60 1.77 7.62
C LEU A 22 9.75 1.73 6.37
N VAL A 23 8.99 2.78 6.09
CA VAL A 23 7.99 2.78 5.02
C VAL A 23 8.01 4.06 4.19
N MET A 24 7.45 3.96 2.99
CA MET A 24 7.21 5.08 2.09
C MET A 24 5.80 4.97 1.52
N ALA A 25 5.23 6.10 1.11
CA ALA A 25 3.91 6.10 0.48
C ALA A 25 3.86 7.09 -0.67
N PHE A 26 3.15 6.71 -1.73
CA PHE A 26 3.00 7.52 -2.95
C PHE A 26 1.70 7.17 -3.66
N ASN A 27 1.26 8.03 -4.56
CA ASN A 27 0.04 7.78 -5.33
C ASN A 27 0.25 6.65 -6.33
N ASP A 28 -0.78 5.79 -6.47
CA ASP A 28 -0.81 4.79 -7.53
C ASP A 28 -0.97 5.53 -8.87
N ILE A 29 -0.18 5.14 -9.88
CA ILE A 29 -0.24 5.75 -11.20
C ILE A 29 -1.47 5.34 -12.00
N HIS A 30 -2.16 4.27 -11.57
CA HIS A 30 -3.41 3.81 -12.17
C HIS A 30 -4.50 3.76 -11.09
N PRO A 31 -4.94 4.94 -10.59
CA PRO A 31 -5.83 4.97 -9.43
C PRO A 31 -7.20 4.37 -9.72
N LEU A 32 -7.72 3.64 -8.76
CA LEU A 32 -9.06 3.05 -8.84
C LEU A 32 -10.14 3.99 -8.31
N ALA A 33 -9.74 5.07 -7.64
CA ALA A 33 -10.65 6.02 -7.01
C ALA A 33 -9.94 7.37 -6.89
N PRO A 34 -10.64 8.45 -6.50
CA PRO A 34 -10.01 9.76 -6.35
C PRO A 34 -8.79 9.77 -5.44
N VAL A 35 -8.79 8.91 -4.40
CA VAL A 35 -7.62 8.69 -3.56
C VAL A 35 -7.22 7.22 -3.71
N HIS A 36 -5.99 6.98 -4.14
CA HIS A 36 -5.43 5.63 -4.21
C HIS A 36 -3.94 5.72 -3.94
N VAL A 37 -3.56 5.43 -2.71
CA VAL A 37 -2.18 5.54 -2.23
C VAL A 37 -1.63 4.15 -1.96
N LEU A 38 -0.36 3.96 -2.26
CA LEU A 38 0.37 2.72 -1.94
C LEU A 38 1.34 3.01 -0.81
N ILE A 39 1.30 2.19 0.22
CA ILE A 39 2.27 2.25 1.33
C ILE A 39 3.14 1.00 1.21
N ILE A 40 4.45 1.17 1.13
CA ILE A 40 5.38 0.07 0.96
C ILE A 40 6.42 0.05 2.07
N PRO A 41 6.90 -1.13 2.47
CA PRO A 41 8.09 -1.21 3.30
C PRO A 41 9.31 -0.88 2.43
N LYS A 42 10.32 -0.27 3.03
CA LYS A 42 11.59 -0.03 2.33
C LYS A 42 12.33 -1.32 2.09
N GLU A 43 12.19 -2.26 3.02
CA GLU A 43 12.76 -3.61 2.90
C GLU A 43 11.96 -4.41 1.86
N HIS A 44 12.66 -5.18 1.04
CA HIS A 44 12.00 -6.04 0.04
C HIS A 44 11.45 -7.30 0.73
N ILE A 45 10.14 -7.44 0.75
CA ILE A 45 9.43 -8.65 1.17
C ILE A 45 8.39 -8.90 0.10
N GLU A 46 8.40 -10.07 -0.52
CA GLU A 46 7.55 -10.32 -1.69
C GLU A 46 6.06 -10.22 -1.41
N SER A 47 5.59 -10.84 -0.32
CA SER A 47 4.16 -10.84 0.00
C SER A 47 3.93 -11.02 1.48
N ILE A 48 2.68 -10.80 1.89
CA ILE A 48 2.26 -11.04 3.28
C ILE A 48 2.57 -12.49 3.70
N ALA A 49 2.48 -13.43 2.76
CA ALA A 49 2.74 -14.85 3.06
C ALA A 49 4.20 -15.12 3.44
N ASP A 50 5.12 -14.21 3.12
CA ASP A 50 6.55 -14.35 3.41
C ASP A 50 6.98 -13.64 4.69
N LEU A 51 6.04 -13.05 5.43
CA LEU A 51 6.35 -12.35 6.67
C LEU A 51 6.83 -13.31 7.74
N GLU A 52 7.78 -12.82 8.55
CA GLU A 52 8.27 -13.51 9.73
C GLU A 52 7.73 -12.82 10.99
N ASP A 53 7.88 -13.46 12.16
CA ASP A 53 7.37 -12.89 13.41
C ASP A 53 7.97 -11.51 13.71
N GLU A 54 9.23 -11.28 13.38
CA GLU A 54 9.90 -10.01 13.62
C GLU A 54 9.37 -8.88 12.71
N ASP A 55 8.58 -9.21 11.69
CA ASP A 55 8.00 -8.21 10.79
C ASP A 55 6.70 -7.60 11.34
N GLU A 56 6.25 -8.05 12.50
CA GLU A 56 5.00 -7.56 13.09
C GLU A 56 5.00 -6.03 13.28
N LYS A 57 6.11 -5.49 13.76
CA LYS A 57 6.24 -4.05 13.97
C LYS A 57 6.15 -3.28 12.65
N LEU A 58 6.74 -3.82 11.60
CA LEU A 58 6.68 -3.21 10.27
C LEU A 58 5.23 -3.12 9.77
N MET A 59 4.47 -4.20 9.96
CA MET A 59 3.08 -4.22 9.53
C MET A 59 2.24 -3.21 10.31
N GLY A 60 2.47 -3.09 11.60
CA GLY A 60 1.82 -2.06 12.41
C GLY A 60 2.15 -0.66 11.92
N ARG A 61 3.41 -0.41 11.56
CA ARG A 61 3.83 0.89 11.02
C ARG A 61 3.10 1.21 9.71
N MET A 62 2.93 0.23 8.83
CA MET A 62 2.22 0.43 7.57
C MET A 62 0.78 0.87 7.80
N ILE A 63 0.09 0.22 8.72
CA ILE A 63 -1.30 0.56 9.06
C ILE A 63 -1.38 1.97 9.68
N MET A 64 -0.48 2.28 10.60
CA MET A 64 -0.47 3.60 11.25
C MET A 64 -0.14 4.71 10.25
N ALA A 65 0.76 4.44 9.31
CA ALA A 65 1.08 5.40 8.25
C ALA A 65 -0.14 5.64 7.36
N ALA A 66 -0.88 4.58 7.01
CA ALA A 66 -2.10 4.70 6.21
C ALA A 66 -3.14 5.57 6.93
N LYS A 67 -3.31 5.36 8.23
CA LYS A 67 -4.23 6.17 9.04
C LYS A 67 -3.87 7.65 8.98
N LYS A 68 -2.58 7.97 9.16
CA LYS A 68 -2.11 9.36 9.13
C LYS A 68 -2.30 9.99 7.74
N ILE A 69 -2.00 9.25 6.69
CA ILE A 69 -2.18 9.74 5.32
C ILE A 69 -3.66 10.03 5.03
N ALA A 70 -4.55 9.15 5.49
CA ALA A 70 -5.99 9.36 5.33
C ALA A 70 -6.45 10.63 6.02
N GLU A 71 -5.92 10.93 7.20
CA GLU A 71 -6.20 12.18 7.92
C GLU A 71 -5.70 13.38 7.12
N ASP A 72 -4.46 13.30 6.62
CA ASP A 72 -3.85 14.38 5.85
C ASP A 72 -4.63 14.65 4.55
N LEU A 73 -5.18 13.62 3.94
CA LEU A 73 -5.97 13.73 2.70
C LEU A 73 -7.45 13.98 2.97
N LYS A 74 -7.83 14.10 4.23
CA LYS A 74 -9.19 14.44 4.67
C LYS A 74 -10.24 13.44 4.21
N ILE A 75 -9.90 12.15 4.22
CA ILE A 75 -10.84 11.07 3.94
C ILE A 75 -11.13 10.21 5.17
N ASP A 76 -10.58 10.59 6.33
CA ASP A 76 -10.76 9.84 7.57
C ASP A 76 -12.21 9.83 8.05
N SER A 77 -12.94 10.96 7.92
CA SER A 77 -14.33 11.02 8.37
C SER A 77 -15.27 10.22 7.49
N SER A 78 -15.09 10.27 6.18
CA SER A 78 -15.96 9.57 5.24
C SER A 78 -15.61 8.09 5.12
N GLY A 79 -14.37 7.73 5.43
CA GLY A 79 -13.93 6.36 5.41
C GLY A 79 -13.14 5.99 4.16
N TYR A 80 -12.49 4.84 4.23
CA TYR A 80 -11.62 4.37 3.16
C TYR A 80 -11.44 2.87 3.28
N LYS A 81 -10.88 2.26 2.25
CA LYS A 81 -10.61 0.83 2.25
C LYS A 81 -9.10 0.61 2.29
N LEU A 82 -8.67 -0.31 3.16
CA LEU A 82 -7.29 -0.77 3.21
C LEU A 82 -7.27 -2.21 2.76
N LEU A 83 -6.39 -2.56 1.83
CA LEU A 83 -6.28 -3.95 1.41
C LEU A 83 -4.87 -4.29 0.97
N PHE A 84 -4.51 -5.56 1.23
CA PHE A 84 -3.33 -6.21 0.67
C PHE A 84 -3.79 -7.26 -0.32
N ARG A 85 -3.08 -7.39 -1.43
CA ARG A 85 -3.26 -8.49 -2.36
C ARG A 85 -2.11 -9.46 -2.17
N VAL A 86 -2.40 -10.75 -2.02
CA VAL A 86 -1.39 -11.74 -1.69
C VAL A 86 -1.34 -12.78 -2.79
N LYS A 87 -0.23 -12.84 -3.48
CA LYS A 87 0.06 -13.82 -4.52
C LYS A 87 -0.97 -13.81 -5.66
N GLU A 88 -0.98 -14.85 -6.48
CA GLU A 88 -1.76 -14.89 -7.70
C GLU A 88 -3.27 -14.78 -7.47
N ASN A 89 -3.80 -15.58 -6.56
CA ASN A 89 -5.25 -15.56 -6.33
C ASN A 89 -5.72 -14.24 -5.69
N GLY A 90 -4.84 -13.54 -5.03
CA GLY A 90 -5.15 -12.22 -4.46
C GLY A 90 -4.97 -11.07 -5.45
N GLY A 91 -4.43 -11.35 -6.64
CA GLY A 91 -4.22 -10.34 -7.65
C GLY A 91 -3.00 -9.46 -7.43
N GLN A 92 -1.98 -9.97 -6.74
CA GLN A 92 -0.76 -9.21 -6.48
C GLN A 92 0.05 -9.08 -7.78
N GLU A 93 0.25 -7.85 -8.24
CA GLU A 93 0.96 -7.61 -9.51
C GLU A 93 2.46 -7.38 -9.32
N VAL A 94 2.85 -6.70 -8.23
CA VAL A 94 4.27 -6.42 -7.95
C VAL A 94 4.71 -7.29 -6.77
N PRO A 95 5.82 -8.05 -6.91
CA PRO A 95 6.30 -8.94 -5.83
C PRO A 95 7.07 -8.16 -4.76
N HIS A 96 6.38 -7.26 -4.10
CA HIS A 96 6.86 -6.42 -3.03
C HIS A 96 5.60 -5.96 -2.28
N ILE A 97 5.52 -6.23 -0.98
CA ILE A 97 4.33 -5.89 -0.20
C ILE A 97 3.94 -4.43 -0.42
N HIS A 98 2.67 -4.20 -0.68
CA HIS A 98 2.13 -2.85 -0.76
C HIS A 98 0.69 -2.83 -0.25
N LEU A 99 0.43 -1.91 0.66
CA LEU A 99 -0.88 -1.68 1.23
C LEU A 99 -1.59 -0.63 0.39
N HIS A 100 -2.77 -0.98 -0.10
CA HIS A 100 -3.61 -0.03 -0.84
C HIS A 100 -4.47 0.74 0.14
N LEU A 101 -4.44 2.06 0.02
CA LEU A 101 -5.35 2.98 0.72
C LEU A 101 -6.22 3.62 -0.36
N ILE A 102 -7.50 3.28 -0.37
CA ILE A 102 -8.40 3.69 -1.44
C ILE A 102 -9.61 4.40 -0.83
N GLY A 103 -9.92 5.58 -1.35
CA GLY A 103 -11.03 6.38 -0.81
C GLY A 103 -11.39 7.56 -1.69
N GLY A 104 -12.06 8.54 -1.09
CA GLY A 104 -12.54 9.70 -1.83
C GLY A 104 -13.85 9.47 -2.54
N ALA A 105 -14.41 8.26 -2.43
CA ALA A 105 -15.71 7.87 -2.98
C ALA A 105 -16.11 6.57 -2.31
N ARG A 106 -17.39 6.24 -2.38
CA ARG A 106 -17.85 4.94 -1.86
C ARG A 106 -17.42 3.84 -2.82
N LEU A 107 -16.79 2.78 -2.28
CA LEU A 107 -16.20 1.71 -3.07
C LEU A 107 -17.10 0.48 -3.11
N SER A 108 -17.06 -0.26 -4.22
CA SER A 108 -17.82 -1.49 -4.36
C SER A 108 -17.14 -2.64 -3.60
N GLU A 109 -17.91 -3.69 -3.32
CA GLU A 109 -17.43 -4.90 -2.65
C GLU A 109 -17.32 -6.08 -3.61
N ASN A 110 -16.95 -5.83 -4.84
CA ASN A 110 -16.92 -6.88 -5.85
C ASN A 110 -15.68 -7.78 -5.69
N ILE A 111 -15.78 -8.75 -4.78
CA ILE A 111 -14.72 -9.73 -4.49
C ILE A 111 -15.27 -11.12 -4.85
N LYS A 112 -15.17 -11.50 -6.10
CA LYS A 112 -15.73 -12.75 -6.61
C LYS A 112 -14.71 -13.47 -7.47
N PRO A 113 -14.79 -14.81 -7.58
CA PRO A 113 -13.94 -15.53 -8.52
C PRO A 113 -14.15 -15.00 -9.94
N ILE A 114 -13.11 -15.04 -10.74
CA ILE A 114 -13.17 -14.52 -12.09
C ILE A 114 -14.14 -15.35 -12.92
N ASN A 115 -14.25 -16.66 -12.64
CA ASN A 115 -15.30 -17.48 -13.27
C ASN A 115 -15.50 -18.78 -12.50
#